data_34228152b14f2212048fed3e2a352cdd
#
_entry.id   34228152b14f2212048fed3e2a352cdd
#
_cell.length_a   1.000
_cell.length_b   1.000
_cell.length_c   1.000
_cell.angle_alpha   90.00
_cell.angle_beta   90.00
_cell.angle_gamma   90.00
#
_symmetry.space_group_name_H-M   'P 1'
#
loop_
_entity.id
_entity.type
_entity.pdbx_description
1 polymer ?
#
loop_
_entity_poly.entity_id
_entity_poly.type
_entity_poly.pdbx_seq_one_letter_code
_entity_poly.pdbx_strand_id
1 'polypeptide(L)'
;MRIEIRTPDQLKKMRKAADILRAAQAAMQKRCIPGVSLKELDGIADDIIRSAGAIPNFYGFHGFPATICAMLNDDVVHGIPDARKLQEGDLLSVDCGAIWQGWHSDAAFSLVIGGGKANARREKFHTTVKEALLAGCDAAREGNQLGDIGYAIESVIKNSPYSLCKEYTGHGIGREMHEDPHIFNYGNKNTGARLKSGMTLCIEPIVAEGNPAVKIHTNGWNVVTVDGKDGCQWEHCGMVTSTGLEIFA
;
A
#
# COMPACT_ATOMS: atom_id res chain seq x y z
N MET A 1 22.79 6.48 -0.95
CA MET A 1 21.79 5.47 -1.32
C MET A 1 22.45 4.10 -1.27
N ARG A 2 22.08 3.24 -0.36
CA ARG A 2 22.57 1.85 -0.25
C ARG A 2 21.40 0.89 -0.44
N ILE A 3 21.25 0.34 -1.64
CA ILE A 3 20.21 -0.63 -1.96
C ILE A 3 20.80 -2.03 -1.72
N GLU A 4 20.18 -2.82 -0.85
CA GLU A 4 20.67 -4.15 -0.50
C GLU A 4 20.07 -5.24 -1.39
N ILE A 5 20.87 -6.23 -1.71
CA ILE A 5 20.44 -7.49 -2.34
C ILE A 5 20.25 -8.52 -1.23
N ARG A 6 19.03 -9.05 -1.10
CA ARG A 6 18.69 -9.99 -0.03
C ARG A 6 19.21 -11.40 -0.31
N THR A 7 19.71 -12.04 0.73
CA THR A 7 20.07 -13.46 0.66
C THR A 7 18.83 -14.35 0.68
N PRO A 8 18.92 -15.64 0.23
CA PRO A 8 17.78 -16.56 0.29
C PRO A 8 17.15 -16.71 1.69
N ASP A 9 17.97 -16.74 2.75
CA ASP A 9 17.49 -16.85 4.13
C ASP A 9 16.72 -15.59 4.59
N GLN A 10 17.18 -14.41 4.17
CA GLN A 10 16.51 -13.14 4.44
C GLN A 10 15.15 -13.09 3.71
N LEU A 11 15.14 -13.45 2.43
CA LEU A 11 13.91 -13.52 1.63
C LEU A 11 12.90 -14.53 2.20
N LYS A 12 13.37 -15.67 2.72
CA LYS A 12 12.50 -16.65 3.39
C LYS A 12 11.77 -16.03 4.61
N LYS A 13 12.47 -15.19 5.39
CA LYS A 13 11.87 -14.49 6.54
C LYS A 13 10.88 -13.43 6.10
N MET A 14 11.19 -12.66 5.06
CA MET A 14 10.29 -11.67 4.49
C MET A 14 9.02 -12.31 3.92
N ARG A 15 9.15 -13.43 3.19
CA ARG A 15 7.99 -14.20 2.72
C ARG A 15 7.12 -14.69 3.88
N LYS A 16 7.75 -15.12 5.01
CA LYS A 16 6.98 -15.52 6.20
C LYS A 16 6.25 -14.35 6.84
N ALA A 17 6.86 -13.17 6.91
CA ALA A 17 6.17 -11.93 7.34
C ALA A 17 4.97 -11.63 6.42
N ALA A 18 5.17 -11.74 5.10
CA ALA A 18 4.13 -11.53 4.10
C ALA A 18 3.00 -12.57 4.18
N ASP A 19 3.29 -13.85 4.47
CA ASP A 19 2.25 -14.88 4.70
C ASP A 19 1.33 -14.50 5.86
N ILE A 20 1.91 -13.99 6.96
CA ILE A 20 1.17 -13.53 8.14
C ILE A 20 0.31 -12.31 7.77
N LEU A 21 0.90 -11.36 7.07
CA LEU A 21 0.21 -10.16 6.60
C LEU A 21 -0.98 -10.52 5.68
N ARG A 22 -0.77 -11.39 4.70
CA ARG A 22 -1.87 -11.85 3.81
C ARG A 22 -3.01 -12.51 4.58
N ALA A 23 -2.70 -13.29 5.63
CA ALA A 23 -3.72 -13.87 6.48
C ALA A 23 -4.55 -12.81 7.20
N ALA A 24 -3.90 -11.75 7.72
CA ALA A 24 -4.58 -10.62 8.33
C ALA A 24 -5.46 -9.86 7.32
N GLN A 25 -4.91 -9.53 6.14
CA GLN A 25 -5.67 -8.87 5.07
C GLN A 25 -6.88 -9.69 4.62
N ALA A 26 -6.73 -11.00 4.41
CA ALA A 26 -7.83 -11.88 4.01
C ALA A 26 -8.94 -11.96 5.08
N ALA A 27 -8.59 -11.90 6.36
CA ALA A 27 -9.56 -11.87 7.44
C ALA A 27 -10.29 -10.52 7.51
N MET A 28 -9.56 -9.40 7.38
CA MET A 28 -10.16 -8.07 7.32
C MET A 28 -11.10 -7.92 6.12
N GLN A 29 -10.68 -8.35 4.92
CA GLN A 29 -11.50 -8.27 3.71
C GLN A 29 -12.85 -8.98 3.87
N LYS A 30 -12.90 -10.16 4.54
CA LYS A 30 -14.13 -10.87 4.84
C LYS A 30 -15.05 -10.11 5.80
N ARG A 31 -14.51 -9.18 6.56
CA ARG A 31 -15.24 -8.36 7.54
C ARG A 31 -15.50 -6.94 7.04
N CYS A 32 -15.06 -6.56 5.84
CA CYS A 32 -15.38 -5.29 5.22
C CYS A 32 -16.83 -5.26 4.71
N ILE A 33 -17.77 -5.24 5.65
CA ILE A 33 -19.22 -5.21 5.41
C ILE A 33 -19.86 -4.04 6.16
N PRO A 34 -21.03 -3.52 5.72
CA PRO A 34 -21.71 -2.44 6.41
C PRO A 34 -21.92 -2.72 7.91
N GLY A 35 -21.68 -1.68 8.73
CA GLY A 35 -21.87 -1.74 10.19
C GLY A 35 -20.61 -2.11 10.99
N VAL A 36 -19.60 -2.71 10.38
CA VAL A 36 -18.29 -2.97 11.02
C VAL A 36 -17.53 -1.66 11.14
N SER A 37 -16.85 -1.42 12.27
CA SER A 37 -16.04 -0.23 12.47
C SER A 37 -14.60 -0.43 11.99
N LEU A 38 -13.90 0.68 11.68
CA LEU A 38 -12.47 0.64 11.33
C LEU A 38 -11.64 0.07 12.49
N LYS A 39 -12.04 0.37 13.74
CA LYS A 39 -11.39 -0.17 14.94
C LYS A 39 -11.55 -1.69 15.09
N GLU A 40 -12.68 -2.25 14.67
CA GLU A 40 -12.84 -3.72 14.64
C GLU A 40 -11.90 -4.37 13.61
N LEU A 41 -11.67 -3.73 12.46
CA LEU A 41 -10.70 -4.21 11.47
C LEU A 41 -9.27 -4.17 12.02
N ASP A 42 -8.91 -3.11 12.74
CA ASP A 42 -7.63 -2.97 13.43
C ASP A 42 -7.39 -4.12 14.42
N GLY A 43 -8.39 -4.42 15.26
CA GLY A 43 -8.33 -5.53 16.21
C GLY A 43 -8.14 -6.89 15.54
N ILE A 44 -8.80 -7.13 14.41
CA ILE A 44 -8.64 -8.39 13.64
C ILE A 44 -7.19 -8.52 13.13
N ALA A 45 -6.61 -7.46 12.62
CA ALA A 45 -5.22 -7.48 12.15
C ALA A 45 -4.25 -7.71 13.30
N ASP A 46 -4.42 -6.99 14.43
CA ASP A 46 -3.57 -7.12 15.61
C ASP A 46 -3.57 -8.55 16.17
N ASP A 47 -4.76 -9.13 16.34
CA ASP A 47 -4.94 -10.49 16.85
C ASP A 47 -4.24 -11.54 15.96
N ILE A 48 -4.40 -11.45 14.65
CA ILE A 48 -3.80 -12.42 13.71
C ILE A 48 -2.28 -12.29 13.67
N ILE A 49 -1.78 -11.05 13.56
CA ILE A 49 -0.33 -10.81 13.48
C ILE A 49 0.35 -11.29 14.77
N ARG A 50 -0.18 -10.91 15.95
CA ARG A 50 0.40 -11.30 17.24
C ARG A 50 0.24 -12.79 17.54
N SER A 51 -0.89 -13.40 17.20
CA SER A 51 -1.10 -14.84 17.39
C SER A 51 -0.15 -15.68 16.54
N ALA A 52 0.32 -15.16 15.39
CA ALA A 52 1.37 -15.78 14.57
C ALA A 52 2.79 -15.56 15.11
N GLY A 53 2.96 -14.86 16.25
CA GLY A 53 4.26 -14.52 16.84
C GLY A 53 5.00 -13.42 16.09
N ALA A 54 4.30 -12.62 15.28
CA ALA A 54 4.81 -11.45 14.57
C ALA A 54 4.48 -10.15 15.33
N ILE A 55 5.05 -9.04 14.90
CA ILE A 55 4.81 -7.71 15.46
C ILE A 55 4.13 -6.85 14.38
N PRO A 56 3.03 -6.12 14.71
CA PRO A 56 2.47 -5.13 13.79
C PRO A 56 3.48 -4.04 13.43
N ASN A 57 3.58 -3.72 12.15
CA ASN A 57 4.61 -2.83 11.61
C ASN A 57 4.43 -1.39 12.07
N PHE A 58 3.16 -0.91 12.07
CA PHE A 58 2.84 0.50 12.27
C PHE A 58 2.66 0.88 13.73
N TYR A 59 2.26 -0.08 14.60
CA TYR A 59 2.02 0.22 16.01
C TYR A 59 3.27 0.76 16.71
N GLY A 60 3.19 2.02 17.14
CA GLY A 60 4.31 2.74 17.78
C GLY A 60 5.33 3.36 16.82
N PHE A 61 5.24 3.10 15.50
CA PHE A 61 6.13 3.71 14.50
C PHE A 61 5.88 5.23 14.43
N HIS A 62 6.89 6.01 14.77
CA HIS A 62 6.78 7.47 14.98
C HIS A 62 5.63 7.91 15.89
N GLY A 63 5.13 7.02 16.76
CA GLY A 63 4.01 7.26 17.66
C GLY A 63 2.63 6.95 17.05
N PHE A 64 2.55 6.28 15.89
CA PHE A 64 1.28 5.84 15.31
C PHE A 64 0.55 4.88 16.26
N PRO A 65 -0.76 5.10 16.57
CA PRO A 65 -1.41 4.42 17.70
C PRO A 65 -2.09 3.09 17.36
N ALA A 66 -1.97 2.58 16.13
CA ALA A 66 -2.77 1.46 15.64
C ALA A 66 -1.95 0.44 14.83
N THR A 67 -2.51 -0.73 14.58
CA THR A 67 -1.91 -1.82 13.81
C THR A 67 -2.02 -1.61 12.31
N ILE A 68 -3.11 -0.97 11.86
CA ILE A 68 -3.37 -0.67 10.46
C ILE A 68 -3.54 0.82 10.23
N CYS A 69 -3.32 1.28 8.99
CA CYS A 69 -3.93 2.52 8.50
C CYS A 69 -5.23 2.17 7.79
N ALA A 70 -6.32 2.86 8.13
CA ALA A 70 -7.64 2.65 7.54
C ALA A 70 -8.17 3.96 6.95
N MET A 71 -8.15 4.07 5.63
CA MET A 71 -8.54 5.24 4.86
C MET A 71 -9.93 5.04 4.31
N LEU A 72 -10.85 5.95 4.65
CA LEU A 72 -12.25 5.88 4.24
C LEU A 72 -12.60 7.10 3.38
N ASN A 73 -13.05 6.86 2.15
CA ASN A 73 -13.49 7.87 1.18
C ASN A 73 -12.39 8.92 0.87
N ASP A 74 -12.46 10.12 1.44
CA ASP A 74 -11.51 11.22 1.23
C ASP A 74 -10.19 11.10 2.02
N ASP A 75 -10.07 10.12 2.93
CA ASP A 75 -8.78 9.75 3.53
C ASP A 75 -7.85 9.17 2.45
N VAL A 76 -6.60 9.62 2.42
CA VAL A 76 -5.60 9.25 1.40
C VAL A 76 -4.58 8.25 1.95
N VAL A 77 -3.90 8.60 3.08
CA VAL A 77 -2.93 7.75 3.80
C VAL A 77 -2.97 8.05 5.29
N HIS A 78 -2.36 7.17 6.08
CA HIS A 78 -2.15 7.30 7.53
C HIS A 78 -3.44 7.47 8.35
N GLY A 79 -4.57 6.96 7.85
CA GLY A 79 -5.85 7.02 8.56
C GLY A 79 -5.81 6.21 9.85
N ILE A 80 -6.01 6.85 11.02
CA ILE A 80 -6.16 6.14 12.30
C ILE A 80 -7.51 5.41 12.29
N PRO A 81 -7.55 4.08 12.50
CA PRO A 81 -8.79 3.34 12.62
C PRO A 81 -9.58 3.79 13.86
N ASP A 82 -10.78 4.28 13.65
CA ASP A 82 -11.66 4.83 14.67
C ASP A 82 -13.01 4.09 14.75
N ALA A 83 -13.99 4.68 15.43
CA ALA A 83 -15.32 4.10 15.60
C ALA A 83 -16.26 4.32 14.39
N ARG A 84 -15.79 4.98 13.29
CA ARG A 84 -16.57 5.10 12.06
C ARG A 84 -16.94 3.71 11.55
N LYS A 85 -18.21 3.54 11.20
CA LYS A 85 -18.74 2.28 10.68
C LYS A 85 -18.84 2.33 9.18
N LEU A 86 -18.39 1.27 8.54
CA LEU A 86 -18.51 1.07 7.11
C LEU A 86 -19.98 1.15 6.68
N GLN A 87 -20.22 1.82 5.57
CA GLN A 87 -21.52 1.97 4.93
C GLN A 87 -21.48 1.38 3.51
N GLU A 88 -22.63 0.98 3.00
CA GLU A 88 -22.78 0.58 1.61
C GLU A 88 -22.26 1.67 0.68
N GLY A 89 -21.38 1.30 -0.24
CA GLY A 89 -20.79 2.22 -1.21
C GLY A 89 -19.52 2.92 -0.74
N ASP A 90 -19.10 2.83 0.53
CA ASP A 90 -17.83 3.41 0.97
C ASP A 90 -16.64 2.83 0.21
N LEU A 91 -15.68 3.67 -0.16
CA LEU A 91 -14.36 3.24 -0.60
C LEU A 91 -13.46 3.14 0.63
N LEU A 92 -12.93 1.95 0.88
CA LEU A 92 -12.00 1.66 1.96
C LEU A 92 -10.65 1.24 1.39
N SER A 93 -9.58 1.90 1.81
CA SER A 93 -8.21 1.42 1.66
C SER A 93 -7.67 1.02 3.04
N VAL A 94 -7.04 -0.14 3.13
CA VAL A 94 -6.40 -0.63 4.36
C VAL A 94 -4.96 -0.95 4.06
N ASP A 95 -4.08 -0.29 4.79
CA ASP A 95 -2.64 -0.53 4.75
C ASP A 95 -2.21 -1.21 6.05
N CYS A 96 -1.37 -2.24 5.94
CA CYS A 96 -0.99 -3.09 7.05
C CYS A 96 0.37 -3.74 6.81
N GLY A 97 1.17 -3.85 7.87
CA GLY A 97 2.46 -4.50 7.81
C GLY A 97 2.72 -5.46 8.97
N ALA A 98 3.64 -6.38 8.77
CA ALA A 98 4.06 -7.36 9.78
C ALA A 98 5.57 -7.53 9.83
N ILE A 99 6.11 -7.73 11.05
CA ILE A 99 7.53 -8.01 11.28
C ILE A 99 7.67 -9.45 11.77
N TRP A 100 8.45 -10.26 11.05
CA TRP A 100 8.81 -11.62 11.45
C TRP A 100 10.30 -11.78 11.60
N GLN A 101 10.76 -12.10 12.82
CA GLN A 101 12.19 -12.23 13.14
C GLN A 101 13.04 -11.02 12.69
N GLY A 102 12.48 -9.80 12.85
CA GLY A 102 13.12 -8.56 12.47
C GLY A 102 13.16 -8.30 10.96
N TRP A 103 12.27 -8.92 10.17
CA TRP A 103 12.08 -8.66 8.74
C TRP A 103 10.67 -8.19 8.48
N HIS A 104 10.55 -7.11 7.72
CA HIS A 104 9.30 -6.43 7.45
C HIS A 104 8.62 -6.96 6.19
N SER A 105 7.31 -6.86 6.17
CA SER A 105 6.44 -6.95 4.99
C SER A 105 5.37 -5.88 5.11
N ASP A 106 4.96 -5.30 3.99
CA ASP A 106 4.01 -4.20 3.90
C ASP A 106 3.11 -4.36 2.68
N ALA A 107 1.82 -4.04 2.80
CA ALA A 107 0.91 -4.06 1.66
C ALA A 107 -0.43 -3.38 1.98
N ALA A 108 -1.00 -2.72 0.97
CA ALA A 108 -2.33 -2.12 1.04
C ALA A 108 -3.29 -2.73 0.02
N PHE A 109 -4.56 -2.83 0.41
CA PHE A 109 -5.66 -3.17 -0.49
C PHE A 109 -6.77 -2.13 -0.41
N SER A 110 -7.53 -2.00 -1.51
CA SER A 110 -8.73 -1.16 -1.54
C SER A 110 -9.93 -1.95 -2.07
N LEU A 111 -11.11 -1.63 -1.56
CA LEU A 111 -12.37 -2.20 -2.02
C LEU A 111 -13.54 -1.22 -1.77
N VAL A 112 -14.64 -1.46 -2.49
CA VAL A 112 -15.89 -0.74 -2.25
C VAL A 112 -16.83 -1.62 -1.41
N ILE A 113 -17.34 -1.06 -0.32
CA ILE A 113 -18.23 -1.79 0.59
C ILE A 113 -19.55 -2.10 -0.12
N GLY A 114 -19.95 -3.38 -0.11
CA GLY A 114 -21.11 -3.85 -0.86
C GLY A 114 -20.91 -4.01 -2.35
N GLY A 115 -19.96 -3.32 -2.95
CA GLY A 115 -19.60 -3.40 -4.37
C GLY A 115 -20.74 -3.12 -5.36
N GLY A 116 -20.57 -3.60 -6.59
CA GLY A 116 -21.64 -3.67 -7.57
C GLY A 116 -21.92 -2.40 -8.38
N LYS A 117 -22.91 -2.49 -9.30
CA LYS A 117 -23.20 -1.46 -10.31
C LYS A 117 -23.57 -0.09 -9.72
N ALA A 118 -24.20 -0.05 -8.54
CA ALA A 118 -24.54 1.20 -7.88
C ALA A 118 -23.30 2.03 -7.52
N ASN A 119 -22.17 1.37 -7.34
CA ASN A 119 -20.89 1.95 -6.95
C ASN A 119 -19.87 2.02 -8.09
N ALA A 120 -20.31 1.95 -9.35
CA ALA A 120 -19.46 1.81 -10.53
C ALA A 120 -18.34 2.88 -10.63
N ARG A 121 -18.58 4.10 -10.13
CA ARG A 121 -17.58 5.18 -10.08
C ARG A 121 -16.39 4.79 -9.19
N ARG A 122 -16.66 4.37 -7.96
CA ARG A 122 -15.64 3.97 -6.97
C ARG A 122 -14.95 2.66 -7.36
N GLU A 123 -15.72 1.72 -7.89
CA GLU A 123 -15.19 0.47 -8.45
C GLU A 123 -14.17 0.74 -9.57
N LYS A 124 -14.50 1.62 -10.51
CA LYS A 124 -13.58 2.00 -11.58
C LYS A 124 -12.34 2.72 -11.00
N PHE A 125 -12.54 3.59 -10.01
CA PHE A 125 -11.44 4.34 -9.42
C PHE A 125 -10.40 3.40 -8.79
N HIS A 126 -10.77 2.59 -7.80
CA HIS A 126 -9.80 1.72 -7.12
C HIS A 126 -9.22 0.65 -8.06
N THR A 127 -10.00 0.16 -9.04
CA THR A 127 -9.49 -0.78 -10.05
C THR A 127 -8.41 -0.14 -10.92
N THR A 128 -8.59 1.12 -11.34
CA THR A 128 -7.56 1.85 -12.10
C THR A 128 -6.28 2.04 -11.28
N VAL A 129 -6.40 2.31 -9.97
CA VAL A 129 -5.22 2.41 -9.09
C VAL A 129 -4.52 1.06 -8.96
N LYS A 130 -5.27 -0.03 -8.85
CA LYS A 130 -4.71 -1.38 -8.86
C LYS A 130 -3.99 -1.71 -10.18
N GLU A 131 -4.58 -1.33 -11.32
CA GLU A 131 -3.94 -1.49 -12.62
C GLU A 131 -2.62 -0.72 -12.70
N ALA A 132 -2.56 0.49 -12.13
CA ALA A 132 -1.33 1.27 -12.05
C ALA A 132 -0.26 0.59 -11.17
N LEU A 133 -0.66 0.02 -10.02
CA LEU A 133 0.23 -0.79 -9.18
C LEU A 133 0.81 -1.97 -9.97
N LEU A 134 -0.03 -2.76 -10.64
CA LEU A 134 0.40 -3.94 -11.38
C LEU A 134 1.35 -3.57 -12.54
N ALA A 135 1.08 -2.46 -13.23
CA ALA A 135 2.00 -1.93 -14.25
C ALA A 135 3.38 -1.55 -13.65
N GLY A 136 3.39 -0.97 -12.45
CA GLY A 136 4.63 -0.71 -11.71
C GLY A 136 5.37 -1.99 -11.32
N CYS A 137 4.64 -3.01 -10.83
CA CYS A 137 5.20 -4.31 -10.48
C CYS A 137 5.82 -5.03 -11.70
N ASP A 138 5.15 -4.98 -12.86
CA ASP A 138 5.68 -5.54 -14.11
C ASP A 138 6.94 -4.81 -14.60
N ALA A 139 7.03 -3.50 -14.37
CA ALA A 139 8.21 -2.71 -14.70
C ALA A 139 9.38 -2.93 -13.73
N ALA A 140 9.13 -3.45 -12.52
CA ALA A 140 10.13 -3.70 -11.49
C ALA A 140 10.93 -4.98 -11.75
N ARG A 141 11.62 -5.05 -12.91
CA ARG A 141 12.41 -6.19 -13.34
C ARG A 141 13.89 -5.85 -13.49
N GLU A 142 14.72 -6.86 -13.36
CA GLU A 142 16.17 -6.73 -13.52
C GLU A 142 16.54 -6.06 -14.85
N GLY A 143 17.46 -5.12 -14.78
CA GLY A 143 17.92 -4.34 -15.93
C GLY A 143 17.17 -3.05 -16.17
N ASN A 144 15.90 -2.93 -15.78
CA ASN A 144 15.18 -1.66 -15.75
C ASN A 144 15.75 -0.74 -14.67
N GLN A 145 15.24 0.49 -14.61
CA GLN A 145 15.63 1.51 -13.62
C GLN A 145 14.40 1.97 -12.80
N LEU A 146 14.63 2.63 -11.68
CA LEU A 146 13.54 3.10 -10.79
C LEU A 146 12.52 3.97 -11.52
N GLY A 147 12.98 4.82 -12.45
CA GLY A 147 12.10 5.67 -13.24
C GLY A 147 11.19 4.91 -14.20
N ASP A 148 11.53 3.67 -14.56
CA ASP A 148 10.66 2.82 -15.39
C ASP A 148 9.41 2.39 -14.61
N ILE A 149 9.54 2.13 -13.30
CA ILE A 149 8.42 1.84 -12.40
C ILE A 149 7.47 3.04 -12.34
N GLY A 150 8.01 4.22 -11.99
CA GLY A 150 7.21 5.44 -11.89
C GLY A 150 6.55 5.84 -13.22
N TYR A 151 7.27 5.67 -14.34
CA TYR A 151 6.71 5.91 -15.66
C TYR A 151 5.52 4.96 -15.97
N ALA A 152 5.63 3.68 -15.62
CA ALA A 152 4.56 2.71 -15.85
C ALA A 152 3.30 3.07 -15.05
N ILE A 153 3.44 3.37 -13.76
CA ILE A 153 2.35 3.83 -12.89
C ILE A 153 1.70 5.10 -13.44
N GLU A 154 2.51 6.15 -13.68
CA GLU A 154 2.02 7.44 -14.16
C GLU A 154 1.33 7.32 -15.51
N SER A 155 1.78 6.42 -16.39
CA SER A 155 1.17 6.20 -17.70
C SER A 155 -0.27 5.69 -17.59
N VAL A 156 -0.57 4.81 -16.63
CA VAL A 156 -1.94 4.34 -16.38
C VAL A 156 -2.80 5.51 -15.86
N ILE A 157 -2.32 6.24 -14.86
CA ILE A 157 -3.08 7.32 -14.23
C ILE A 157 -3.30 8.48 -15.20
N LYS A 158 -2.33 8.86 -16.03
CA LYS A 158 -2.48 9.92 -17.06
C LYS A 158 -3.55 9.61 -18.11
N ASN A 159 -3.86 8.35 -18.34
CA ASN A 159 -4.92 7.91 -19.25
C ASN A 159 -6.29 7.80 -18.56
N SER A 160 -6.41 8.29 -17.33
CA SER A 160 -7.62 8.31 -16.52
C SER A 160 -7.97 9.74 -16.09
N PRO A 161 -9.14 9.99 -15.50
CA PRO A 161 -9.49 11.30 -14.96
C PRO A 161 -8.89 11.57 -13.56
N TYR A 162 -8.00 10.70 -13.05
CA TYR A 162 -7.49 10.71 -11.70
C TYR A 162 -6.11 11.37 -11.60
N SER A 163 -5.65 11.68 -10.39
CA SER A 163 -4.41 12.42 -10.14
C SER A 163 -3.51 11.72 -9.11
N LEU A 164 -2.21 11.59 -9.40
CA LEU A 164 -1.23 11.07 -8.45
C LEU A 164 -0.96 12.06 -7.31
N CYS A 165 -0.99 11.59 -6.08
CA CYS A 165 -0.50 12.33 -4.90
C CYS A 165 1.03 12.20 -4.85
N LYS A 166 1.74 13.09 -5.54
CA LYS A 166 3.20 13.00 -5.81
C LYS A 166 4.09 13.22 -4.58
N GLU A 167 3.51 13.60 -3.45
CA GLU A 167 4.22 13.79 -2.18
C GLU A 167 4.59 12.47 -1.50
N TYR A 168 3.95 11.36 -1.91
CA TYR A 168 4.15 10.03 -1.37
C TYR A 168 4.84 9.12 -2.37
N THR A 169 5.65 8.21 -1.85
CA THR A 169 6.49 7.32 -2.64
C THR A 169 6.53 5.93 -2.05
N GLY A 170 6.67 4.91 -2.87
CA GLY A 170 7.12 3.62 -2.43
C GLY A 170 8.57 3.64 -1.94
N HIS A 171 9.04 2.52 -1.43
CA HIS A 171 10.33 2.43 -0.76
C HIS A 171 10.96 1.04 -0.87
N GLY A 172 12.25 0.96 -0.55
CA GLY A 172 12.88 -0.31 -0.22
C GLY A 172 12.36 -0.83 1.13
N ILE A 173 12.39 -2.13 1.35
CA ILE A 173 11.92 -2.77 2.59
C ILE A 173 12.82 -3.93 2.98
N GLY A 174 12.99 -4.15 4.30
CA GLY A 174 13.83 -5.26 4.76
C GLY A 174 13.95 -5.35 6.26
N ARG A 175 15.07 -4.91 6.83
CA ARG A 175 15.28 -4.80 8.28
C ARG A 175 14.55 -3.61 8.87
N GLU A 176 14.42 -2.57 8.07
CA GLU A 176 13.59 -1.42 8.39
C GLU A 176 12.35 -1.45 7.48
N MET A 177 11.28 -0.80 7.93
CA MET A 177 10.06 -0.65 7.14
C MET A 177 10.35 0.19 5.90
N HIS A 178 11.05 1.31 6.07
CA HIS A 178 11.46 2.18 4.99
C HIS A 178 12.98 2.14 4.80
N GLU A 179 13.43 1.58 3.70
CA GLU A 179 14.82 1.55 3.27
C GLU A 179 14.99 2.27 1.92
N ASP A 180 16.24 2.55 1.52
CA ASP A 180 16.55 2.92 0.13
C ASP A 180 16.14 1.79 -0.85
N PRO A 181 15.63 2.13 -2.04
CA PRO A 181 15.45 3.46 -2.60
C PRO A 181 14.04 4.02 -2.35
N HIS A 182 13.86 5.33 -2.52
CA HIS A 182 12.52 5.89 -2.80
C HIS A 182 12.05 5.46 -4.19
N ILE A 183 10.79 5.06 -4.29
CA ILE A 183 10.16 4.62 -5.54
C ILE A 183 9.03 5.58 -5.87
N PHE A 184 9.31 6.57 -6.71
CA PHE A 184 8.30 7.54 -7.12
C PHE A 184 7.23 6.90 -8.01
N ASN A 185 5.98 7.27 -7.81
CA ASN A 185 4.84 6.85 -8.63
C ASN A 185 4.76 7.59 -9.99
N TYR A 186 5.79 8.33 -10.34
CA TYR A 186 5.95 9.08 -11.59
C TYR A 186 7.43 9.12 -11.98
N GLY A 187 7.72 9.41 -13.24
CA GLY A 187 9.12 9.54 -13.68
C GLY A 187 9.32 9.38 -15.16
N ASN A 188 10.59 9.35 -15.54
CA ASN A 188 11.02 9.13 -16.92
C ASN A 188 11.69 7.77 -17.07
N LYS A 189 11.46 7.12 -18.21
CA LYS A 189 12.13 5.87 -18.55
C LYS A 189 13.64 6.01 -18.50
N ASN A 190 14.30 4.93 -18.11
CA ASN A 190 15.77 4.82 -18.08
C ASN A 190 16.43 5.86 -17.15
N THR A 191 15.81 6.19 -16.01
CA THR A 191 16.35 7.09 -14.99
C THR A 191 16.41 6.45 -13.60
N GLY A 192 17.29 6.94 -12.75
CA GLY A 192 17.48 6.43 -11.38
C GLY A 192 18.38 5.19 -11.31
N ALA A 193 18.38 4.53 -10.17
CA ALA A 193 19.20 3.34 -9.94
C ALA A 193 18.72 2.16 -10.79
N ARG A 194 19.66 1.34 -11.27
CA ARG A 194 19.36 0.11 -12.01
C ARG A 194 18.86 -0.98 -11.06
N LEU A 195 17.76 -1.60 -11.42
CA LEU A 195 17.17 -2.71 -10.68
C LEU A 195 17.98 -4.00 -10.86
N LYS A 196 18.12 -4.75 -9.77
CA LYS A 196 18.82 -6.04 -9.74
C LYS A 196 17.95 -7.07 -9.02
N SER A 197 17.98 -8.32 -9.49
CA SER A 197 17.32 -9.43 -8.79
C SER A 197 17.76 -9.50 -7.33
N GLY A 198 16.82 -9.73 -6.43
CA GLY A 198 17.05 -9.76 -4.97
C GLY A 198 16.89 -8.43 -4.25
N MET A 199 16.67 -7.30 -4.95
CA MET A 199 16.17 -6.06 -4.32
C MET A 199 14.74 -6.26 -3.84
N THR A 200 14.40 -5.75 -2.65
CA THR A 200 13.05 -5.83 -2.09
C THR A 200 12.43 -4.45 -1.99
N LEU A 201 11.23 -4.30 -2.53
CA LEU A 201 10.57 -3.02 -2.78
C LEU A 201 9.10 -3.07 -2.37
N CYS A 202 8.58 -1.93 -1.91
CA CYS A 202 7.17 -1.60 -1.82
C CYS A 202 6.82 -0.66 -2.96
N ILE A 203 5.82 -1.01 -3.76
CA ILE A 203 5.29 -0.19 -4.85
C ILE A 203 3.87 0.16 -4.47
N GLU A 204 3.58 1.47 -4.33
CA GLU A 204 2.36 1.96 -3.71
C GLU A 204 1.81 3.23 -4.40
N PRO A 205 1.12 3.12 -5.52
CA PRO A 205 0.43 4.27 -6.09
C PRO A 205 -0.64 4.81 -5.13
N ILE A 206 -0.54 6.10 -4.84
CA ILE A 206 -1.46 6.88 -4.03
C ILE A 206 -2.10 7.92 -4.94
N VAL A 207 -3.43 7.86 -5.07
CA VAL A 207 -4.18 8.56 -6.11
C VAL A 207 -5.39 9.26 -5.51
N ALA A 208 -5.66 10.49 -5.94
CA ALA A 208 -6.89 11.22 -5.67
C ALA A 208 -7.83 11.16 -6.87
N GLU A 209 -9.13 11.04 -6.63
CA GLU A 209 -10.13 11.08 -7.70
C GLU A 209 -10.21 12.44 -8.37
N GLY A 210 -9.82 13.50 -7.68
CA GLY A 210 -9.85 14.87 -8.17
C GLY A 210 -8.50 15.57 -8.07
N ASN A 211 -8.48 16.67 -7.32
CA ASN A 211 -7.26 17.44 -7.08
C ASN A 211 -6.30 16.63 -6.18
N PRO A 212 -5.01 16.45 -6.57
CA PRO A 212 -4.06 15.69 -5.78
C PRO A 212 -3.57 16.42 -4.51
N ALA A 213 -3.95 17.68 -4.30
CA ALA A 213 -3.57 18.41 -3.10
C ALA A 213 -4.21 17.77 -1.86
N VAL A 214 -3.40 17.60 -0.84
CA VAL A 214 -3.78 16.97 0.42
C VAL A 214 -3.50 17.88 1.61
N LYS A 215 -4.11 17.56 2.75
CA LYS A 215 -3.87 18.23 4.03
C LYS A 215 -3.91 17.21 5.16
N ILE A 216 -3.17 17.49 6.23
CA ILE A 216 -3.22 16.68 7.44
C ILE A 216 -4.46 17.10 8.26
N HIS A 217 -5.24 16.11 8.69
CA HIS A 217 -6.40 16.31 9.55
C HIS A 217 -5.98 16.75 10.97
N THR A 218 -6.92 17.28 11.74
CA THR A 218 -6.67 17.81 13.10
C THR A 218 -6.17 16.78 14.11
N ASN A 219 -6.30 15.48 13.82
CA ASN A 219 -5.72 14.40 14.63
C ASN A 219 -4.20 14.22 14.43
N GLY A 220 -3.59 14.99 13.53
CA GLY A 220 -2.15 14.98 13.27
C GLY A 220 -1.65 13.82 12.39
N TRP A 221 -2.52 12.92 11.93
CA TRP A 221 -2.16 11.72 11.18
C TRP A 221 -2.87 11.58 9.84
N ASN A 222 -4.22 11.51 9.86
CA ASN A 222 -4.97 11.30 8.63
C ASN A 222 -4.63 12.37 7.60
N VAL A 223 -4.21 11.94 6.44
CA VAL A 223 -4.03 12.79 5.27
C VAL A 223 -5.30 12.69 4.42
N VAL A 224 -5.91 13.82 4.13
CA VAL A 224 -7.18 13.87 3.40
C VAL A 224 -7.06 14.75 2.16
N THR A 225 -7.87 14.49 1.14
CA THR A 225 -7.96 15.35 -0.04
C THR A 225 -8.49 16.74 0.32
N VAL A 226 -7.99 17.78 -0.34
CA VAL A 226 -8.44 19.16 -0.08
C VAL A 226 -9.84 19.40 -0.66
N ASP A 227 -10.18 18.73 -1.75
CA ASP A 227 -11.46 18.88 -2.46
C ASP A 227 -12.58 17.96 -1.95
N GLY A 228 -12.28 17.08 -0.97
CA GLY A 228 -13.25 16.14 -0.37
C GLY A 228 -13.66 14.99 -1.30
N LYS A 229 -12.94 14.77 -2.40
CA LYS A 229 -13.14 13.60 -3.27
C LYS A 229 -12.34 12.42 -2.76
N ASP A 230 -12.66 11.23 -3.27
CA ASP A 230 -12.06 9.99 -2.79
C ASP A 230 -10.53 9.94 -3.00
N GLY A 231 -9.83 9.38 -1.99
CA GLY A 231 -8.45 8.92 -2.07
C GLY A 231 -8.39 7.41 -2.21
N CYS A 232 -7.31 6.86 -2.77
CA CYS A 232 -7.11 5.43 -2.92
C CYS A 232 -5.63 5.07 -2.90
N GLN A 233 -5.29 4.03 -2.13
CA GLN A 233 -3.97 3.42 -2.08
C GLN A 233 -4.09 1.93 -2.42
N TRP A 234 -3.17 1.44 -3.24
CA TRP A 234 -2.87 0.04 -3.40
C TRP A 234 -1.37 -0.16 -3.25
N GLU A 235 -0.96 -1.26 -2.62
CA GLU A 235 0.45 -1.54 -2.42
C GLU A 235 0.74 -3.03 -2.47
N HIS A 236 1.90 -3.35 -3.04
CA HIS A 236 2.53 -4.65 -2.93
C HIS A 236 3.99 -4.52 -2.54
N CYS A 237 4.43 -5.36 -1.60
CA CYS A 237 5.85 -5.60 -1.40
C CYS A 237 6.28 -6.89 -2.09
N GLY A 238 7.54 -6.91 -2.53
CA GLY A 238 8.08 -8.07 -3.23
C GLY A 238 9.56 -7.95 -3.55
N MET A 239 10.05 -8.91 -4.33
CA MET A 239 11.44 -8.98 -4.78
C MET A 239 11.52 -8.76 -6.28
N VAL A 240 12.45 -7.94 -6.72
CA VAL A 240 12.80 -7.78 -8.13
C VAL A 240 13.32 -9.11 -8.69
N THR A 241 12.76 -9.53 -9.82
CA THR A 241 13.19 -10.71 -10.59
C THR A 241 13.52 -10.33 -12.04
N SER A 242 13.88 -11.29 -12.87
CA SER A 242 14.08 -11.08 -14.32
C SER A 242 12.79 -10.75 -15.08
N THR A 243 11.61 -11.04 -14.53
CA THR A 243 10.31 -10.90 -15.22
C THR A 243 9.39 -9.86 -14.64
N GLY A 244 9.70 -9.27 -13.49
CA GLY A 244 8.90 -8.30 -12.75
C GLY A 244 9.12 -8.43 -11.24
N LEU A 245 8.24 -7.84 -10.45
CA LEU A 245 8.23 -8.01 -9.00
C LEU A 245 7.60 -9.36 -8.64
N GLU A 246 8.36 -10.24 -7.97
CA GLU A 246 7.75 -11.38 -7.27
C GLU A 246 7.03 -10.86 -6.03
N ILE A 247 5.72 -10.77 -6.10
CA ILE A 247 4.87 -10.21 -5.03
C ILE A 247 4.87 -11.17 -3.83
N PHE A 248 5.18 -10.66 -2.64
CA PHE A 248 5.09 -11.38 -1.38
C PHE A 248 3.75 -11.11 -0.68
N ALA A 249 3.29 -9.84 -0.67
CA ALA A 249 2.00 -9.42 -0.15
C ALA A 249 1.46 -8.23 -0.93
#